data_b03ffbb5b32dcf6f8dad2bc4842c7fc4
#
_entry.id   b03ffbb5b32dcf6f8dad2bc4842c7fc4
#
_cell.length_a   1.000
_cell.length_b   1.000
_cell.length_c   1.000
_cell.angle_alpha   90.00
_cell.angle_beta   90.00
_cell.angle_gamma   90.00
#
_symmetry.space_group_name_H-M   'P 1'
#
loop_
_entity.id
_entity.type
_entity.pdbx_description
1 polymer ?
#
loop_
_entity_poly.entity_id
_entity_poly.type
_entity_poly.pdbx_seq_one_letter_code
_entity_poly.pdbx_strand_id
1 'polypeptide(L)'
;MDPSYCRRSKSEDEFALFVLPTLGEHSYSSRRPMHTSILTGARRVNEILNGHEDLCKRHFRMETDIFQALVQKLRENDRLVDGRDVSVEEQVAIFLYALSKNATNDTLADWFQHSGQTISYYFGEVLSAITELYSVYIRPPSLHPHPILSKEKFYPFF
;
A
#
# COMPACT_ATOMS: atom_id res chain seq x y z
N MET A 1 -42.00 -53.96 -43.71
CA MET A 1 -41.51 -53.55 -42.38
C MET A 1 -40.09 -53.11 -42.59
N ASP A 2 -39.88 -51.84 -42.67
CA ASP A 2 -38.62 -51.20 -43.08
C ASP A 2 -37.93 -50.64 -41.80
N PRO A 3 -36.70 -51.03 -41.46
CA PRO A 3 -35.95 -50.37 -40.43
C PRO A 3 -35.12 -49.25 -41.05
N SER A 4 -35.57 -48.04 -40.87
CA SER A 4 -34.81 -46.84 -41.24
C SER A 4 -33.48 -46.76 -40.50
N TYR A 5 -32.39 -47.06 -41.19
CA TYR A 5 -31.04 -46.93 -40.74
C TYR A 5 -30.68 -45.44 -40.68
N CYS A 6 -30.63 -44.88 -39.50
CA CYS A 6 -30.17 -43.50 -39.29
C CYS A 6 -28.66 -43.44 -39.58
N ARG A 7 -28.31 -42.92 -40.74
CA ARG A 7 -26.92 -42.67 -41.15
C ARG A 7 -26.39 -41.44 -40.42
N ARG A 8 -25.70 -41.66 -39.32
CA ARG A 8 -24.94 -40.63 -38.63
C ARG A 8 -23.91 -40.07 -39.58
N SER A 9 -23.92 -38.74 -39.80
CA SER A 9 -23.05 -38.12 -40.80
C SER A 9 -21.59 -38.11 -40.30
N LYS A 10 -20.69 -38.54 -41.16
CA LYS A 10 -19.24 -38.56 -40.89
C LYS A 10 -18.65 -37.19 -40.51
N SER A 11 -19.38 -36.11 -40.76
CA SER A 11 -18.94 -34.75 -40.44
C SER A 11 -18.98 -34.40 -38.95
N GLU A 12 -19.90 -35.03 -38.18
CA GLU A 12 -20.04 -34.76 -36.75
C GLU A 12 -18.96 -35.49 -35.95
N ASP A 13 -18.57 -36.69 -36.36
CA ASP A 13 -17.48 -37.43 -35.72
C ASP A 13 -16.10 -36.85 -36.04
N GLU A 14 -15.92 -36.28 -37.23
CA GLU A 14 -14.66 -35.60 -37.62
C GLU A 14 -14.48 -34.25 -36.90
N PHE A 15 -15.57 -33.51 -36.69
CA PHE A 15 -15.58 -32.28 -35.94
C PHE A 15 -15.31 -32.52 -34.45
N ALA A 16 -15.89 -33.55 -33.86
CA ALA A 16 -15.63 -33.93 -32.49
C ALA A 16 -14.18 -34.38 -32.24
N LEU A 17 -13.57 -35.02 -33.23
CA LEU A 17 -12.18 -35.50 -33.13
C LEU A 17 -11.14 -34.38 -33.25
N PHE A 18 -11.45 -33.29 -33.96
CA PHE A 18 -10.50 -32.22 -34.26
C PHE A 18 -10.66 -31.00 -33.29
N VAL A 19 -11.87 -30.72 -32.84
CA VAL A 19 -12.15 -29.52 -32.04
C VAL A 19 -12.06 -29.80 -30.54
N LEU A 20 -12.42 -30.99 -30.07
CA LEU A 20 -12.36 -31.35 -28.66
C LEU A 20 -10.93 -31.32 -28.03
N PRO A 21 -9.88 -31.79 -28.73
CA PRO A 21 -8.53 -31.70 -28.19
C PRO A 21 -7.99 -30.26 -28.09
N THR A 22 -8.45 -29.36 -28.97
CA THR A 22 -7.99 -27.95 -29.00
C THR A 22 -8.68 -27.07 -27.96
N LEU A 23 -9.82 -27.50 -27.44
CA LEU A 23 -10.52 -26.80 -26.33
C LEU A 23 -10.02 -27.23 -24.95
N GLY A 24 -9.21 -28.28 -24.86
CA GLY A 24 -8.74 -28.85 -23.58
C GLY A 24 -7.42 -28.32 -23.05
N GLU A 25 -6.66 -27.57 -23.82
CA GLU A 25 -5.41 -26.94 -23.35
C GLU A 25 -5.63 -25.47 -22.98
N HIS A 26 -6.55 -25.18 -22.11
CA HIS A 26 -6.33 -24.06 -21.22
C HIS A 26 -5.17 -24.46 -20.31
N SER A 27 -3.94 -24.24 -20.80
CA SER A 27 -2.76 -24.19 -19.98
C SER A 27 -3.09 -23.24 -18.82
N TYR A 28 -3.40 -23.79 -17.65
CA TYR A 28 -3.35 -23.06 -16.40
C TYR A 28 -1.90 -22.64 -16.26
N SER A 29 -1.57 -21.48 -16.82
CA SER A 29 -0.29 -20.83 -16.56
C SER A 29 -0.27 -20.64 -15.07
N SER A 30 0.41 -21.51 -14.38
CA SER A 30 0.72 -21.38 -12.96
C SER A 30 1.46 -20.04 -12.81
N ARG A 31 0.70 -18.98 -12.52
CA ARG A 31 1.28 -17.65 -12.27
C ARG A 31 2.23 -17.81 -11.11
N ARG A 32 3.49 -17.51 -11.35
CA ARG A 32 4.48 -17.52 -10.28
C ARG A 32 4.02 -16.54 -9.21
N PRO A 33 4.06 -16.93 -7.92
CA PRO A 33 3.70 -16.01 -6.85
C PRO A 33 4.61 -14.79 -6.88
N MET A 34 4.03 -13.61 -6.73
CA MET A 34 4.75 -12.35 -6.52
C MET A 34 5.02 -12.18 -5.01
N HIS A 35 5.93 -11.31 -4.65
CA HIS A 35 6.23 -10.99 -3.24
C HIS A 35 6.74 -12.18 -2.44
N THR A 36 7.72 -12.91 -3.00
CA THR A 36 8.33 -14.09 -2.36
C THR A 36 9.66 -13.79 -1.67
N SER A 37 10.00 -12.51 -1.46
CA SER A 37 11.24 -12.13 -0.80
C SER A 37 11.26 -12.59 0.66
N ILE A 38 12.41 -13.09 1.11
CA ILE A 38 12.66 -13.43 2.52
C ILE A 38 12.59 -12.17 3.40
N LEU A 39 12.94 -11.01 2.83
CA LEU A 39 12.89 -9.72 3.51
C LEU A 39 11.51 -9.09 3.32
N THR A 40 10.61 -9.39 4.24
CA THR A 40 9.26 -8.84 4.30
C THR A 40 9.27 -7.36 4.69
N GLY A 41 8.18 -6.63 4.44
CA GLY A 41 8.03 -5.25 4.86
C GLY A 41 8.23 -5.06 6.36
N ALA A 42 7.62 -5.91 7.20
CA ALA A 42 7.79 -5.88 8.64
C ALA A 42 9.27 -6.02 9.07
N ARG A 43 10.03 -6.92 8.43
CA ARG A 43 11.48 -7.08 8.71
C ARG A 43 12.27 -5.85 8.31
N ARG A 44 11.97 -5.26 7.14
CA ARG A 44 12.64 -4.02 6.69
C ARG A 44 12.38 -2.86 7.63
N VAL A 45 11.13 -2.68 8.07
CA VAL A 45 10.77 -1.64 9.04
C VAL A 45 11.52 -1.86 10.35
N ASN A 46 11.56 -3.09 10.86
CA ASN A 46 12.30 -3.42 12.07
C ASN A 46 13.82 -3.12 11.92
N GLU A 47 14.42 -3.47 10.79
CA GLU A 47 15.82 -3.15 10.49
C GLU A 47 16.08 -1.63 10.47
N ILE A 48 15.16 -0.84 9.90
CA ILE A 48 15.27 0.62 9.88
C ILE A 48 15.16 1.22 11.28
N LEU A 49 14.23 0.72 12.09
CA LEU A 49 13.97 1.27 13.43
C LEU A 49 15.03 0.88 14.46
N ASN A 50 15.63 -0.32 14.32
CA ASN A 50 16.61 -0.85 15.27
C ASN A 50 18.06 -0.86 14.72
N GLY A 51 18.26 -0.38 13.50
CA GLY A 51 19.56 -0.29 12.85
C GLY A 51 20.28 1.02 13.14
N HIS A 52 21.01 1.50 12.13
CA HIS A 52 21.72 2.77 12.25
C HIS A 52 20.75 3.95 12.37
N GLU A 53 21.04 4.89 13.28
CA GLU A 53 20.17 6.07 13.59
C GLU A 53 19.77 6.87 12.34
N ASP A 54 20.62 6.97 11.33
CA ASP A 54 20.28 7.68 10.09
C ASP A 54 19.29 6.95 9.18
N LEU A 55 19.04 5.65 9.37
CA LEU A 55 18.18 4.88 8.48
C LEU A 55 16.75 5.40 8.48
N CYS A 56 16.19 5.64 9.66
CA CYS A 56 14.83 6.17 9.80
C CYS A 56 14.70 7.53 9.11
N LYS A 57 15.64 8.43 9.33
CA LYS A 57 15.69 9.74 8.69
C LYS A 57 15.85 9.67 7.17
N ARG A 58 16.65 8.74 6.67
CA ARG A 58 16.86 8.53 5.22
C ARG A 58 15.63 7.95 4.52
N HIS A 59 14.89 7.07 5.19
CA HIS A 59 13.71 6.40 4.61
C HIS A 59 12.42 7.14 4.87
N PHE A 60 12.20 7.65 6.08
CA PHE A 60 10.93 8.26 6.52
C PHE A 60 11.00 9.77 6.75
N ARG A 61 12.18 10.39 6.59
CA ARG A 61 12.43 11.83 6.81
C ARG A 61 12.16 12.30 8.23
N MET A 62 12.21 11.40 9.21
CA MET A 62 12.09 11.71 10.63
C MET A 62 13.02 10.84 11.48
N GLU A 63 13.29 11.27 12.68
CA GLU A 63 14.06 10.51 13.68
C GLU A 63 13.23 9.34 14.22
N THR A 64 13.88 8.31 14.73
CA THR A 64 13.23 7.08 15.19
C THR A 64 12.28 7.31 16.37
N ASP A 65 12.65 8.16 17.31
CA ASP A 65 11.82 8.55 18.47
C ASP A 65 10.53 9.26 18.04
N ILE A 66 10.62 10.15 17.03
CA ILE A 66 9.46 10.83 16.47
C ILE A 66 8.54 9.84 15.72
N PHE A 67 9.13 8.90 14.98
CA PHE A 67 8.36 7.83 14.33
C PHE A 67 7.58 6.99 15.35
N GLN A 68 8.26 6.57 16.43
CA GLN A 68 7.62 5.79 17.50
C GLN A 68 6.53 6.58 18.22
N ALA A 69 6.77 7.86 18.50
CA ALA A 69 5.77 8.75 19.10
C ALA A 69 4.53 8.92 18.19
N LEU A 70 4.74 9.03 16.87
CA LEU A 70 3.65 9.10 15.91
C LEU A 70 2.84 7.80 15.90
N VAL A 71 3.50 6.64 15.84
CA VAL A 71 2.84 5.33 15.90
C VAL A 71 2.02 5.18 17.18
N GLN A 72 2.61 5.52 18.33
CA GLN A 72 1.91 5.49 19.61
C GLN A 72 0.67 6.40 19.59
N LYS A 73 0.79 7.60 19.03
CA LYS A 73 -0.32 8.55 18.94
C LYS A 73 -1.45 8.06 18.04
N LEU A 74 -1.12 7.36 16.96
CA LEU A 74 -2.10 6.78 16.05
C LEU A 74 -2.75 5.51 16.62
N ARG A 75 -2.09 4.78 17.52
CA ARG A 75 -2.68 3.67 18.28
C ARG A 75 -3.67 4.17 19.35
N GLU A 76 -3.45 5.36 19.90
CA GLU A 76 -4.35 5.95 20.87
C GLU A 76 -5.75 6.17 20.27
N ASN A 77 -6.78 5.81 21.04
CA ASN A 77 -8.19 5.88 20.62
C ASN A 77 -8.53 4.98 19.41
N ASP A 78 -7.80 3.89 19.22
CA ASP A 78 -8.03 2.89 18.16
C ASP A 78 -8.11 3.48 16.74
N ARG A 79 -7.38 4.58 16.47
CA ARG A 79 -7.33 5.19 15.14
C ARG A 79 -6.67 4.28 14.13
N LEU A 80 -5.60 3.59 14.55
CA LEU A 80 -5.00 2.51 13.80
C LEU A 80 -4.87 1.27 14.68
N VAL A 81 -5.17 0.13 14.10
CA VAL A 81 -5.04 -1.18 14.73
C VAL A 81 -4.17 -2.08 13.88
N ASP A 82 -3.52 -3.05 14.53
CA ASP A 82 -2.75 -4.05 13.80
C ASP A 82 -3.67 -4.87 12.91
N GLY A 83 -3.33 -4.96 11.63
CA GLY A 83 -3.98 -5.85 10.70
C GLY A 83 -3.50 -7.30 10.89
N ARG A 84 -4.11 -8.25 10.16
CA ARG A 84 -3.71 -9.66 10.25
C ARG A 84 -2.24 -9.90 9.93
N ASP A 85 -1.72 -9.23 8.91
CA ASP A 85 -0.38 -9.44 8.37
C ASP A 85 0.47 -8.15 8.33
N VAL A 86 -0.08 -7.01 8.76
CA VAL A 86 0.56 -5.68 8.68
C VAL A 86 0.36 -4.96 10.01
N SER A 87 1.43 -4.74 10.74
CA SER A 87 1.42 -3.99 12.01
C SER A 87 1.22 -2.48 11.79
N VAL A 88 0.83 -1.75 12.82
CA VAL A 88 0.66 -0.28 12.73
C VAL A 88 1.97 0.40 12.34
N GLU A 89 3.12 -0.09 12.84
CA GLU A 89 4.43 0.43 12.45
C GLU A 89 4.65 0.29 10.94
N GLU A 90 4.29 -0.85 10.36
CA GLU A 90 4.43 -1.08 8.94
C GLU A 90 3.45 -0.24 8.12
N GLN A 91 2.19 -0.08 8.57
CA GLN A 91 1.21 0.80 7.94
C GLN A 91 1.71 2.24 7.87
N VAL A 92 2.23 2.77 8.97
CA VAL A 92 2.81 4.13 9.03
C VAL A 92 4.06 4.22 8.16
N ALA A 93 4.91 3.17 8.14
CA ALA A 93 6.09 3.12 7.29
C ALA A 93 5.73 3.15 5.80
N ILE A 94 4.70 2.41 5.35
CA ILE A 94 4.18 2.45 3.97
C ILE A 94 3.81 3.90 3.59
N PHE A 95 3.04 4.57 4.43
CA PHE A 95 2.60 5.94 4.20
C PHE A 95 3.78 6.91 4.11
N LEU A 96 4.67 6.89 5.09
CA LEU A 96 5.82 7.79 5.14
C LEU A 96 6.82 7.53 4.01
N TYR A 97 7.05 6.26 3.65
CA TYR A 97 7.93 5.92 2.54
C TYR A 97 7.36 6.42 1.20
N ALA A 98 6.04 6.27 0.99
CA ALA A 98 5.36 6.80 -0.18
C ALA A 98 5.61 8.31 -0.33
N LEU A 99 5.40 9.08 0.73
CA LEU A 99 5.58 10.53 0.74
C LEU A 99 7.05 10.93 0.61
N SER A 100 7.95 10.26 1.34
CA SER A 100 9.38 10.63 1.39
C SER A 100 10.11 10.36 0.09
N LYS A 101 9.70 9.34 -0.66
CA LYS A 101 10.33 8.88 -1.91
C LYS A 101 9.51 9.19 -3.15
N ASN A 102 8.30 9.71 -3.00
CA ASN A 102 7.32 9.83 -4.10
C ASN A 102 7.15 8.49 -4.83
N ALA A 103 7.05 7.41 -4.02
CA ALA A 103 7.02 6.05 -4.54
C ALA A 103 5.66 5.71 -5.14
N THR A 104 5.67 5.00 -6.26
CA THR A 104 4.45 4.47 -6.86
C THR A 104 3.92 3.28 -6.06
N ASN A 105 2.64 2.94 -6.26
CA ASN A 105 2.03 1.78 -5.61
C ASN A 105 2.78 0.46 -5.90
N ASP A 106 3.26 0.27 -7.14
CA ASP A 106 4.03 -0.91 -7.51
C ASP A 106 5.38 -0.96 -6.78
N THR A 107 6.07 0.19 -6.67
CA THR A 107 7.31 0.28 -5.91
C THR A 107 7.09 -0.06 -4.44
N LEU A 108 5.98 0.40 -3.84
CA LEU A 108 5.62 0.07 -2.47
C LEU A 108 5.29 -1.41 -2.32
N ALA A 109 4.52 -1.99 -3.25
CA ALA A 109 4.18 -3.40 -3.26
C ALA A 109 5.43 -4.29 -3.29
N ASP A 110 6.40 -3.96 -4.13
CA ASP A 110 7.67 -4.68 -4.20
C ASP A 110 8.54 -4.47 -2.95
N TRP A 111 8.55 -3.25 -2.42
CA TRP A 111 9.39 -2.93 -1.26
C TRP A 111 8.86 -3.57 0.02
N PHE A 112 7.54 -3.50 0.26
CA PHE A 112 6.90 -4.07 1.45
C PHE A 112 6.45 -5.52 1.28
N GLN A 113 6.54 -6.08 0.08
CA GLN A 113 6.13 -7.45 -0.25
C GLN A 113 4.63 -7.71 0.00
N HIS A 114 3.80 -6.72 -0.29
CA HIS A 114 2.34 -6.79 -0.23
C HIS A 114 1.71 -6.53 -1.60
N SER A 115 0.44 -6.94 -1.76
CA SER A 115 -0.31 -6.60 -2.96
C SER A 115 -0.56 -5.10 -3.07
N GLY A 116 -0.65 -4.56 -4.29
CA GLY A 116 -0.98 -3.14 -4.49
C GLY A 116 -2.31 -2.74 -3.84
N GLN A 117 -3.27 -3.67 -3.72
CA GLN A 117 -4.53 -3.45 -3.02
C GLN A 117 -4.31 -3.27 -1.51
N THR A 118 -3.47 -4.11 -0.90
CA THR A 118 -3.09 -4.01 0.52
C THR A 118 -2.40 -2.68 0.81
N ILE A 119 -1.47 -2.29 -0.07
CA ILE A 119 -0.75 -1.00 0.04
C ILE A 119 -1.74 0.17 -0.01
N SER A 120 -2.63 0.21 -1.00
CA SER A 120 -3.62 1.29 -1.15
C SER A 120 -4.58 1.36 0.04
N TYR A 121 -4.99 0.22 0.56
CA TYR A 121 -5.87 0.15 1.72
C TYR A 121 -5.21 0.79 2.95
N TYR A 122 -4.02 0.31 3.35
CA TYR A 122 -3.35 0.85 4.54
C TYR A 122 -2.86 2.29 4.37
N PHE A 123 -2.50 2.69 3.17
CA PHE A 123 -2.22 4.10 2.89
C PHE A 123 -3.44 4.99 3.20
N GLY A 124 -4.64 4.57 2.78
CA GLY A 124 -5.89 5.26 3.05
C GLY A 124 -6.24 5.31 4.55
N GLU A 125 -6.07 4.19 5.26
CA GLU A 125 -6.31 4.11 6.71
C GLU A 125 -5.41 5.10 7.47
N VAL A 126 -4.11 5.11 7.18
CA VAL A 126 -3.15 6.03 7.83
C VAL A 126 -3.47 7.49 7.47
N LEU A 127 -3.80 7.77 6.21
CA LEU A 127 -4.20 9.12 5.79
C LEU A 127 -5.42 9.61 6.57
N SER A 128 -6.44 8.77 6.73
CA SER A 128 -7.64 9.09 7.51
C SER A 128 -7.30 9.35 8.98
N ALA A 129 -6.50 8.47 9.59
CA ALA A 129 -6.08 8.59 10.97
C ALA A 129 -5.27 9.87 11.24
N ILE A 130 -4.36 10.24 10.32
CA ILE A 130 -3.59 11.50 10.41
C ILE A 130 -4.51 12.71 10.22
N THR A 131 -5.47 12.63 9.30
CA THR A 131 -6.43 13.72 9.08
C THR A 131 -7.27 14.01 10.33
N GLU A 132 -7.64 13.00 11.10
CA GLU A 132 -8.34 13.20 12.37
C GLU A 132 -7.53 13.99 13.40
N LEU A 133 -6.19 13.90 13.35
CA LEU A 133 -5.32 14.67 14.21
C LEU A 133 -5.30 16.17 13.89
N TYR A 134 -5.81 16.57 12.72
CA TYR A 134 -5.84 17.97 12.28
C TYR A 134 -6.44 18.90 13.34
N SER A 135 -7.60 18.55 13.91
CA SER A 135 -8.31 19.37 14.90
C SER A 135 -7.53 19.58 16.19
N VAL A 136 -6.60 18.69 16.50
CA VAL A 136 -5.78 18.74 17.74
C VAL A 136 -4.53 19.60 17.53
N TYR A 137 -3.87 19.46 16.37
CA TYR A 137 -2.55 20.05 16.12
C TYR A 137 -2.58 21.32 15.30
N ILE A 138 -3.55 21.47 14.40
CA ILE A 138 -3.66 22.67 13.57
C ILE A 138 -4.66 23.63 14.18
N ARG A 139 -4.14 24.71 14.74
CA ARG A 139 -4.94 25.79 15.29
C ARG A 139 -4.99 26.94 14.29
N PRO A 140 -6.15 27.60 14.14
CA PRO A 140 -6.21 28.81 13.33
C PRO A 140 -5.24 29.85 13.88
N PRO A 141 -4.65 30.68 13.01
CA PRO A 141 -3.77 31.74 13.49
C PRO A 141 -4.52 32.68 14.43
N SER A 142 -3.82 33.21 15.42
CA SER A 142 -4.41 34.21 16.32
C SER A 142 -4.83 35.45 15.51
N LEU A 143 -5.91 36.10 15.93
CA LEU A 143 -6.37 37.37 15.32
C LEU A 143 -5.35 38.52 15.49
N HIS A 144 -4.37 38.34 16.38
CA HIS A 144 -3.30 39.33 16.55
C HIS A 144 -2.25 39.11 15.47
N PRO A 145 -1.81 40.19 14.80
CA PRO A 145 -0.75 40.09 13.79
C PRO A 145 0.51 39.53 14.44
N HIS A 146 1.13 38.57 13.78
CA HIS A 146 2.34 37.94 14.31
C HIS A 146 3.47 39.00 14.42
N PRO A 147 4.26 39.00 15.52
CA PRO A 147 5.32 40.01 15.74
C PRO A 147 6.30 40.18 14.58
N ILE A 148 6.47 39.14 13.73
CA ILE A 148 7.34 39.22 12.56
C ILE A 148 6.82 40.21 11.52
N LEU A 149 5.50 40.42 11.45
CA LEU A 149 4.87 41.37 10.50
C LEU A 149 5.11 42.83 10.89
N SER A 150 5.48 43.10 12.15
CA SER A 150 5.84 44.43 12.65
C SER A 150 7.27 44.85 12.30
N LYS A 151 8.07 43.95 11.70
CA LYS A 151 9.44 44.29 11.28
C LYS A 151 9.39 45.16 10.03
N GLU A 152 10.19 46.22 9.99
CA GLU A 152 10.31 47.14 8.83
C GLU A 152 10.46 46.45 7.48
N LYS A 153 11.12 45.28 7.47
CA LYS A 153 11.33 44.49 6.25
C LYS A 153 10.00 44.04 5.58
N PHE A 154 8.94 43.90 6.34
CA PHE A 154 7.64 43.41 5.85
C PHE A 154 6.59 44.49 5.74
N TYR A 155 6.86 45.68 6.28
CA TYR A 155 6.02 46.86 6.11
C TYR A 155 6.42 47.54 4.78
N PRO A 156 5.50 47.90 3.90
CA PRO A 156 4.03 47.99 4.01
C PRO A 156 3.26 46.84 3.31
N PHE A 157 3.82 45.66 3.22
CA PHE A 157 3.23 44.57 2.43
C PHE A 157 2.08 43.84 3.16
N PHE A 158 1.91 44.06 4.46
CA PHE A 158 0.87 43.47 5.29
C PHE A 158 0.22 44.50 6.21
#